data_829f3028045960559d0606f2ffa6f639
#
_entry.id   829f3028045960559d0606f2ffa6f639
#
_cell.length_a   1.000
_cell.length_b   1.000
_cell.length_c   1.000
_cell.angle_alpha   90.00
_cell.angle_beta   90.00
_cell.angle_gamma   90.00
#
_symmetry.space_group_name_H-M   'P 1'
#
loop_
_entity.id
_entity.type
_entity.pdbx_description
1 polymer ?
#
loop_
_entity_poly.entity_id
_entity_poly.type
_entity_poly.pdbx_seq_one_letter_code
_entity_poly.pdbx_strand_id
1 'polypeptide(L)'
;MTKTAVLLGGDRRQSCLARQLQACGFAVRTCGVPGCPDTAHTLPACVRGAELLILPMPALRAPDRIRAAPDDLPLAPTLDAAAPDALVCGGLLDAAVPALQAHGLRWFDYARDETLVLENAELTAEAALPPLLARLPCPLRGSRILILGFGRIGKRLAWKLHTLGAAVTVAARRPEALALARILGLQAEPLGLQLRGLAVYDAVVNTVPAPVICDAQLSAIRPDAALLELASLPGGFCPAAAERAGYLAARGLPGVYAPEAAAAVIRRAIFRELDLEECP
;
A
#
# COMPACT_ATOMS: atom_id res chain seq x y z
N MET A 1 17.84 -21.80 -18.76
CA MET A 1 16.38 -22.02 -19.01
C MET A 1 15.62 -20.75 -18.62
N THR A 2 14.67 -20.35 -19.44
CA THR A 2 13.82 -19.18 -19.15
C THR A 2 12.86 -19.53 -18.01
N LYS A 3 12.94 -18.81 -16.87
CA LYS A 3 12.04 -19.05 -15.74
C LYS A 3 10.60 -18.63 -16.08
N THR A 4 9.63 -19.45 -15.69
CA THR A 4 8.20 -19.15 -15.90
C THR A 4 7.59 -18.49 -14.66
N ALA A 5 7.10 -17.27 -14.81
CA ALA A 5 6.37 -16.54 -13.78
C ALA A 5 4.88 -16.44 -14.14
N VAL A 6 4.01 -16.68 -13.17
CA VAL A 6 2.56 -16.50 -13.30
C VAL A 6 2.09 -15.41 -12.36
N LEU A 7 1.48 -14.37 -12.89
CA LEU A 7 0.86 -13.30 -12.11
C LEU A 7 -0.64 -13.53 -12.02
N LEU A 8 -1.15 -13.43 -10.81
CA LEU A 8 -2.55 -13.70 -10.49
C LEU A 8 -3.22 -12.48 -9.91
N GLY A 9 -4.31 -12.06 -10.50
CA GLY A 9 -5.17 -10.99 -9.98
C GLY A 9 -4.50 -9.64 -9.80
N GLY A 10 -4.98 -8.88 -8.82
CA GLY A 10 -4.40 -7.63 -8.35
C GLY A 10 -4.94 -6.36 -9.01
N ASP A 11 -4.08 -5.38 -9.16
CA ASP A 11 -4.35 -4.09 -9.78
C ASP A 11 -3.28 -3.74 -10.84
N ARG A 12 -3.24 -2.48 -11.30
CA ARG A 12 -2.30 -2.03 -12.34
C ARG A 12 -0.82 -2.30 -12.03
N ARG A 13 -0.46 -2.50 -10.76
CA ARG A 13 0.91 -2.91 -10.38
C ARG A 13 1.26 -4.27 -10.96
N GLN A 14 0.31 -5.21 -10.98
CA GLN A 14 0.53 -6.55 -11.53
C GLN A 14 0.74 -6.52 -13.05
N SER A 15 -0.03 -5.73 -13.80
CA SER A 15 0.19 -5.59 -15.25
C SER A 15 1.52 -4.92 -15.58
N CYS A 16 1.94 -3.93 -14.79
CA CYS A 16 3.26 -3.32 -14.93
C CYS A 16 4.37 -4.31 -14.59
N LEU A 17 4.21 -5.08 -13.51
CA LEU A 17 5.16 -6.12 -13.11
C LEU A 17 5.30 -7.22 -14.17
N ALA A 18 4.19 -7.64 -14.80
CA ALA A 18 4.20 -8.60 -15.88
C ALA A 18 5.11 -8.14 -17.04
N ARG A 19 4.94 -6.89 -17.50
CA ARG A 19 5.80 -6.32 -18.55
C ARG A 19 7.26 -6.22 -18.13
N GLN A 20 7.53 -5.80 -16.91
CA GLN A 20 8.90 -5.69 -16.39
C GLN A 20 9.58 -7.05 -16.30
N LEU A 21 8.88 -8.10 -15.85
CA LEU A 21 9.42 -9.46 -15.82
C LEU A 21 9.67 -10.02 -17.23
N GLN A 22 8.78 -9.74 -18.19
CA GLN A 22 9.00 -10.09 -19.59
C GLN A 22 10.25 -9.42 -20.15
N ALA A 23 10.44 -8.14 -19.87
CA ALA A 23 11.66 -7.41 -20.28
C ALA A 23 12.93 -8.00 -19.65
N CYS A 24 12.83 -8.60 -18.47
CA CYS A 24 13.94 -9.32 -17.81
C CYS A 24 14.08 -10.79 -18.26
N GLY A 25 13.39 -11.21 -19.31
CA GLY A 25 13.56 -12.55 -19.90
C GLY A 25 12.74 -13.67 -19.25
N PHE A 26 11.77 -13.36 -18.39
CA PHE A 26 10.84 -14.37 -17.88
C PHE A 26 9.79 -14.74 -18.94
N ALA A 27 9.40 -16.02 -18.97
CA ALA A 27 8.17 -16.43 -19.61
C ALA A 27 6.99 -16.09 -18.68
N VAL A 28 6.21 -15.07 -19.03
CA VAL A 28 5.16 -14.55 -18.15
C VAL A 28 3.78 -15.04 -18.62
N ARG A 29 3.00 -15.54 -17.66
CA ARG A 29 1.57 -15.84 -17.82
C ARG A 29 0.75 -14.99 -16.85
N THR A 30 -0.48 -14.69 -17.22
CA THR A 30 -1.40 -13.86 -16.42
C THR A 30 -2.77 -14.50 -16.33
N CYS A 31 -3.43 -14.37 -15.17
CA CYS A 31 -4.82 -14.74 -14.98
C CYS A 31 -5.49 -13.74 -14.01
N GLY A 32 -6.60 -13.12 -14.46
CA GLY A 32 -7.34 -12.10 -13.70
C GLY A 32 -6.54 -10.82 -13.45
N VAL A 33 -5.51 -10.53 -14.24
CA VAL A 33 -4.65 -9.33 -14.10
C VAL A 33 -5.25 -8.21 -14.96
N PRO A 34 -5.61 -7.05 -14.38
CA PRO A 34 -6.21 -5.94 -15.12
C PRO A 34 -5.35 -5.48 -16.30
N GLY A 35 -5.95 -5.40 -17.49
CA GLY A 35 -5.26 -4.94 -18.70
C GLY A 35 -4.30 -5.95 -19.32
N CYS A 36 -4.28 -7.19 -18.83
CA CYS A 36 -3.58 -8.31 -19.45
C CYS A 36 -4.60 -9.39 -19.84
N PRO A 37 -4.49 -10.02 -21.03
CA PRO A 37 -5.32 -11.16 -21.36
C PRO A 37 -4.95 -12.36 -20.48
N ASP A 38 -5.93 -13.20 -20.16
CA ASP A 38 -5.64 -14.48 -19.52
C ASP A 38 -4.87 -15.37 -20.50
N THR A 39 -3.75 -15.93 -20.03
CA THR A 39 -2.85 -16.72 -20.88
C THR A 39 -3.38 -18.12 -21.14
N ALA A 40 -4.33 -18.60 -20.33
CA ALA A 40 -4.97 -19.90 -20.49
C ALA A 40 -6.47 -19.82 -20.14
N HIS A 41 -7.27 -20.74 -20.72
CA HIS A 41 -8.71 -20.78 -20.49
C HIS A 41 -9.13 -21.19 -19.09
N THR A 42 -8.23 -21.80 -18.33
CA THR A 42 -8.49 -22.21 -16.94
C THR A 42 -7.32 -21.83 -16.04
N LEU A 43 -7.64 -21.49 -14.80
CA LEU A 43 -6.64 -21.14 -13.78
C LEU A 43 -5.58 -22.26 -13.57
N PRO A 44 -5.96 -23.55 -13.44
CA PRO A 44 -4.96 -24.63 -13.33
C PRO A 44 -4.03 -24.73 -14.55
N ALA A 45 -4.53 -24.49 -15.75
CA ALA A 45 -3.70 -24.51 -16.96
C ALA A 45 -2.73 -23.32 -17.01
N CYS A 46 -3.13 -22.17 -16.48
CA CYS A 46 -2.27 -21.01 -16.36
C CYS A 46 -1.11 -21.25 -15.39
N VAL A 47 -1.38 -21.88 -14.25
CA VAL A 47 -0.43 -22.09 -13.15
C VAL A 47 0.53 -23.27 -13.40
N ARG A 48 0.09 -24.31 -14.09
CA ARG A 48 0.84 -25.57 -14.25
C ARG A 48 2.27 -25.35 -14.77
N GLY A 49 3.24 -25.91 -14.03
CA GLY A 49 4.65 -25.86 -14.37
C GLY A 49 5.30 -24.48 -14.20
N ALA A 50 4.66 -23.57 -13.47
CA ALA A 50 5.26 -22.30 -13.11
C ALA A 50 6.25 -22.48 -11.94
N GLU A 51 7.41 -21.84 -12.06
CA GLU A 51 8.43 -21.81 -11.00
C GLU A 51 8.17 -20.66 -10.01
N LEU A 52 7.44 -19.64 -10.45
CA LEU A 52 7.15 -18.44 -9.67
C LEU A 52 5.66 -18.07 -9.80
N LEU A 53 4.95 -18.06 -8.68
CA LEU A 53 3.58 -17.58 -8.58
C LEU A 53 3.56 -16.24 -7.86
N ILE A 54 3.02 -15.20 -8.50
CA ILE A 54 3.02 -13.85 -7.94
C ILE A 54 1.57 -13.42 -7.68
N LEU A 55 1.22 -13.38 -6.40
CA LEU A 55 -0.04 -12.87 -5.87
C LEU A 55 0.04 -11.35 -5.66
N PRO A 56 -1.09 -10.64 -5.63
CA PRO A 56 -1.11 -9.19 -5.43
C PRO A 56 -0.79 -8.77 -3.99
N MET A 57 -0.91 -7.47 -3.72
CA MET A 57 -0.86 -6.88 -2.38
C MET A 57 -2.07 -5.96 -2.15
N PRO A 58 -3.00 -6.31 -1.23
CA PRO A 58 -3.10 -7.58 -0.47
C PRO A 58 -3.30 -8.78 -1.38
N ALA A 59 -2.72 -9.94 -0.98
CA ALA A 59 -2.82 -11.17 -1.76
C ALA A 59 -4.26 -11.69 -1.81
N LEU A 60 -4.93 -11.71 -0.66
CA LEU A 60 -6.27 -12.23 -0.53
C LEU A 60 -7.30 -11.12 -0.25
N ARG A 61 -8.53 -11.32 -0.73
CA ARG A 61 -9.71 -10.55 -0.34
C ARG A 61 -10.50 -11.27 0.77
N ALA A 62 -10.54 -12.59 0.69
CA ALA A 62 -11.09 -13.49 1.71
C ALA A 62 -10.07 -14.64 1.92
N PRO A 63 -10.17 -15.43 2.99
CA PRO A 63 -9.15 -16.44 3.33
C PRO A 63 -8.85 -17.46 2.21
N ASP A 64 -9.80 -17.72 1.33
CA ASP A 64 -9.72 -18.68 0.22
C ASP A 64 -9.75 -18.02 -1.17
N ARG A 65 -9.68 -16.69 -1.25
CA ARG A 65 -9.84 -15.92 -2.49
C ARG A 65 -8.68 -14.98 -2.75
N ILE A 66 -7.96 -15.22 -3.83
CA ILE A 66 -6.94 -14.30 -4.36
C ILE A 66 -7.67 -13.08 -4.94
N ARG A 67 -7.25 -11.89 -4.52
CA ARG A 67 -7.83 -10.64 -4.99
C ARG A 67 -7.62 -10.45 -6.49
N ALA A 68 -8.69 -10.44 -7.26
CA ALA A 68 -8.67 -10.23 -8.71
C ALA A 68 -9.88 -9.39 -9.18
N ALA A 69 -9.93 -9.10 -10.47
CA ALA A 69 -11.04 -8.42 -11.14
C ALA A 69 -11.29 -9.08 -12.52
N PRO A 70 -12.55 -9.23 -12.95
CA PRO A 70 -13.77 -8.85 -12.23
C PRO A 70 -14.06 -9.72 -10.99
N ASP A 71 -13.67 -11.01 -11.00
CA ASP A 71 -13.96 -11.98 -9.96
C ASP A 71 -12.68 -12.47 -9.28
N ASP A 72 -12.73 -12.65 -7.96
CA ASP A 72 -11.60 -13.18 -7.19
C ASP A 72 -11.32 -14.65 -7.56
N LEU A 73 -10.04 -15.00 -7.67
CA LEU A 73 -9.60 -16.35 -8.05
C LEU A 73 -9.56 -17.27 -6.81
N PRO A 74 -9.92 -18.55 -6.95
CA PRO A 74 -9.86 -19.48 -5.84
C PRO A 74 -8.40 -19.84 -5.49
N LEU A 75 -8.06 -19.80 -4.18
CA LEU A 75 -6.71 -20.09 -3.71
C LEU A 75 -6.36 -21.60 -3.84
N ALA A 76 -7.21 -22.49 -3.34
CA ALA A 76 -6.91 -23.92 -3.31
C ALA A 76 -6.64 -24.51 -4.71
N PRO A 77 -7.48 -24.32 -5.76
CA PRO A 77 -7.17 -24.81 -7.10
C PRO A 77 -5.89 -24.21 -7.71
N THR A 78 -5.49 -23.00 -7.26
CA THR A 78 -4.22 -22.39 -7.66
C THR A 78 -3.04 -23.16 -7.08
N LEU A 79 -3.11 -23.50 -5.77
CA LEU A 79 -2.04 -24.20 -5.09
C LEU A 79 -1.96 -25.68 -5.52
N ASP A 80 -3.12 -26.33 -5.75
CA ASP A 80 -3.18 -27.72 -6.27
C ASP A 80 -2.49 -27.86 -7.65
N ALA A 81 -2.53 -26.82 -8.48
CA ALA A 81 -1.93 -26.80 -9.81
C ALA A 81 -0.45 -26.36 -9.81
N ALA A 82 0.05 -25.84 -8.70
CA ALA A 82 1.42 -25.35 -8.58
C ALA A 82 2.44 -26.51 -8.66
N ALA A 83 3.63 -26.24 -9.19
CA ALA A 83 4.72 -27.17 -9.12
C ALA A 83 5.21 -27.32 -7.66
N PRO A 84 5.65 -28.52 -7.23
CA PRO A 84 6.07 -28.76 -5.84
C PRO A 84 7.21 -27.84 -5.36
N ASP A 85 8.05 -27.36 -6.26
CA ASP A 85 9.20 -26.49 -6.01
C ASP A 85 8.91 -25.01 -6.31
N ALA A 86 7.67 -24.67 -6.69
CA ALA A 86 7.29 -23.30 -6.98
C ALA A 86 7.46 -22.39 -5.76
N LEU A 87 7.95 -21.17 -6.02
CA LEU A 87 7.94 -20.09 -5.03
C LEU A 87 6.69 -19.23 -5.20
N VAL A 88 5.93 -19.08 -4.12
CA VAL A 88 4.75 -18.19 -4.09
C VAL A 88 5.15 -16.88 -3.45
N CYS A 89 5.15 -15.79 -4.25
CA CYS A 89 5.37 -14.43 -3.78
C CYS A 89 4.03 -13.70 -3.65
N GLY A 90 3.87 -12.88 -2.62
CA GLY A 90 2.66 -12.07 -2.45
C GLY A 90 2.85 -11.02 -1.38
N GLY A 91 1.90 -10.12 -1.23
CA GLY A 91 1.93 -9.15 -0.13
C GLY A 91 0.82 -9.41 0.88
N LEU A 92 1.14 -9.41 2.18
CA LEU A 92 0.23 -9.73 3.28
C LEU A 92 -0.30 -11.17 3.18
N LEU A 93 0.61 -12.14 3.19
CA LEU A 93 0.32 -13.56 3.00
C LEU A 93 -0.17 -14.29 4.26
N ASP A 94 -0.26 -13.66 5.42
CA ASP A 94 -0.57 -14.32 6.70
C ASP A 94 -1.77 -15.27 6.62
N ALA A 95 -2.85 -14.85 5.96
CA ALA A 95 -4.05 -15.67 5.79
C ALA A 95 -3.87 -16.83 4.80
N ALA A 96 -2.88 -16.77 3.90
CA ALA A 96 -2.58 -17.83 2.95
C ALA A 96 -1.59 -18.87 3.50
N VAL A 97 -0.79 -18.52 4.52
CA VAL A 97 0.28 -19.38 5.06
C VAL A 97 -0.18 -20.78 5.42
N PRO A 98 -1.32 -21.00 6.11
CA PRO A 98 -1.77 -22.37 6.41
C PRO A 98 -1.99 -23.22 5.15
N ALA A 99 -2.56 -22.63 4.09
CA ALA A 99 -2.77 -23.34 2.83
C ALA A 99 -1.45 -23.61 2.10
N LEU A 100 -0.50 -22.66 2.08
CA LEU A 100 0.82 -22.81 1.50
C LEU A 100 1.60 -23.94 2.20
N GLN A 101 1.56 -24.00 3.53
CA GLN A 101 2.18 -25.05 4.32
C GLN A 101 1.57 -26.43 4.04
N ALA A 102 0.24 -26.52 3.95
CA ALA A 102 -0.45 -27.77 3.65
C ALA A 102 -0.06 -28.34 2.27
N HIS A 103 0.29 -27.48 1.30
CA HIS A 103 0.77 -27.88 -0.03
C HIS A 103 2.29 -28.05 -0.10
N GLY A 104 3.03 -27.83 0.98
CA GLY A 104 4.50 -27.92 1.00
C GLY A 104 5.21 -26.87 0.15
N LEU A 105 4.54 -25.77 -0.21
CA LEU A 105 5.08 -24.74 -1.08
C LEU A 105 5.94 -23.75 -0.29
N ARG A 106 7.01 -23.28 -0.91
CA ARG A 106 7.80 -22.15 -0.40
C ARG A 106 7.08 -20.84 -0.69
N TRP A 107 7.20 -19.86 0.20
CA TRP A 107 6.61 -18.54 -0.03
C TRP A 107 7.51 -17.40 0.44
N PHE A 108 7.32 -16.24 -0.19
CA PHE A 108 7.94 -14.98 0.16
C PHE A 108 6.87 -13.88 0.28
N ASP A 109 6.69 -13.38 1.50
CA ASP A 109 5.82 -12.22 1.73
C ASP A 109 6.63 -10.93 1.55
N TYR A 110 6.57 -10.35 0.35
CA TYR A 110 7.31 -9.12 0.06
C TYR A 110 6.79 -7.89 0.83
N ALA A 111 5.61 -7.95 1.45
CA ALA A 111 5.17 -6.91 2.38
C ALA A 111 5.94 -6.90 3.71
N ARG A 112 6.75 -7.94 3.97
CA ARG A 112 7.68 -8.01 5.10
C ARG A 112 9.12 -7.59 4.76
N ASP A 113 9.42 -7.37 3.48
CA ASP A 113 10.71 -6.81 3.04
C ASP A 113 10.76 -5.31 3.41
N GLU A 114 11.62 -4.94 4.35
CA GLU A 114 11.70 -3.58 4.86
C GLU A 114 12.10 -2.57 3.77
N THR A 115 12.93 -2.96 2.82
CA THR A 115 13.32 -2.11 1.69
C THR A 115 12.10 -1.79 0.82
N LEU A 116 11.32 -2.83 0.47
CA LEU A 116 10.07 -2.62 -0.25
C LEU A 116 9.12 -1.71 0.52
N VAL A 117 8.95 -1.95 1.81
CA VAL A 117 8.03 -1.18 2.64
C VAL A 117 8.43 0.29 2.72
N LEU A 118 9.72 0.59 2.81
CA LEU A 118 10.25 1.97 2.80
C LEU A 118 10.04 2.66 1.45
N GLU A 119 10.38 1.99 0.35
CA GLU A 119 10.19 2.52 -1.00
C GLU A 119 8.70 2.74 -1.32
N ASN A 120 7.85 1.79 -0.94
CA ASN A 120 6.39 1.93 -1.12
C ASN A 120 5.79 3.05 -0.25
N ALA A 121 6.36 3.31 0.94
CA ALA A 121 5.96 4.45 1.76
C ALA A 121 6.34 5.79 1.13
N GLU A 122 7.47 5.86 0.44
CA GLU A 122 7.87 7.04 -0.34
C GLU A 122 6.88 7.31 -1.48
N LEU A 123 6.55 6.27 -2.28
CA LEU A 123 5.56 6.37 -3.35
C LEU A 123 4.17 6.75 -2.81
N THR A 124 3.77 6.21 -1.66
CA THR A 124 2.50 6.54 -1.02
C THR A 124 2.46 8.01 -0.58
N ALA A 125 3.54 8.50 0.01
CA ALA A 125 3.63 9.89 0.46
C ALA A 125 3.60 10.87 -0.72
N GLU A 126 4.26 10.53 -1.82
CA GLU A 126 4.23 11.34 -3.04
C GLU A 126 2.83 11.33 -3.68
N ALA A 127 2.24 10.16 -3.85
CA ALA A 127 0.92 9.98 -4.41
C ALA A 127 -0.21 10.61 -3.55
N ALA A 128 0.05 10.90 -2.27
CA ALA A 128 -0.90 11.60 -1.39
C ALA A 128 -0.97 13.12 -1.67
N LEU A 129 0.04 13.70 -2.32
CA LEU A 129 0.08 15.15 -2.57
C LEU A 129 -1.04 15.61 -3.52
N PRO A 130 -1.27 15.03 -4.71
CA PRO A 130 -2.31 15.50 -5.61
C PRO A 130 -3.71 15.51 -4.99
N PRO A 131 -4.20 14.42 -4.37
CA PRO A 131 -5.53 14.42 -3.76
C PRO A 131 -5.65 15.33 -2.53
N LEU A 132 -4.56 15.57 -1.80
CA LEU A 132 -4.52 16.54 -0.71
C LEU A 132 -4.64 17.97 -1.27
N LEU A 133 -3.82 18.34 -2.25
CA LEU A 133 -3.82 19.65 -2.86
C LEU A 133 -5.18 20.00 -3.49
N ALA A 134 -5.84 19.03 -4.12
CA ALA A 134 -7.15 19.23 -4.72
C ALA A 134 -8.26 19.51 -3.68
N ARG A 135 -8.01 19.26 -2.39
CA ARG A 135 -9.00 19.43 -1.30
C ARG A 135 -8.64 20.52 -0.30
N LEU A 136 -7.42 21.03 -0.34
CA LEU A 136 -7.03 22.14 0.53
C LEU A 136 -7.88 23.37 0.24
N PRO A 137 -8.44 24.03 1.27
CA PRO A 137 -9.22 25.26 1.11
C PRO A 137 -8.33 26.49 0.84
N CYS A 138 -7.02 26.35 0.90
CA CYS A 138 -6.04 27.41 0.78
C CYS A 138 -4.78 26.91 0.06
N PRO A 139 -3.87 27.82 -0.36
CA PRO A 139 -2.57 27.42 -0.90
C PRO A 139 -1.78 26.54 0.09
N LEU A 140 -1.02 25.57 -0.41
CA LEU A 140 -0.21 24.67 0.42
C LEU A 140 0.80 25.44 1.28
N ARG A 141 1.46 26.43 0.70
CA ARG A 141 2.41 27.25 1.44
C ARG A 141 1.70 28.02 2.55
N GLY A 142 2.11 27.82 3.78
CA GLY A 142 1.51 28.41 4.96
C GLY A 142 0.27 27.67 5.50
N SER A 143 -0.25 26.65 4.78
CA SER A 143 -1.34 25.82 5.30
C SER A 143 -0.91 25.05 6.55
N ARG A 144 -1.83 24.86 7.47
CA ARG A 144 -1.62 24.09 8.71
C ARG A 144 -2.10 22.66 8.51
N ILE A 145 -1.19 21.70 8.52
CA ILE A 145 -1.49 20.29 8.25
C ILE A 145 -1.13 19.45 9.44
N LEU A 146 -2.12 18.71 9.95
CA LEU A 146 -1.92 17.70 10.99
C LEU A 146 -1.73 16.32 10.36
N ILE A 147 -0.63 15.65 10.71
CA ILE A 147 -0.39 14.25 10.32
C ILE A 147 -0.53 13.36 11.55
N LEU A 148 -1.52 12.47 11.50
CA LEU A 148 -1.74 11.47 12.52
C LEU A 148 -0.87 10.24 12.22
N GLY A 149 0.10 9.98 13.10
CA GLY A 149 1.11 8.96 12.93
C GLY A 149 2.43 9.47 12.35
N PHE A 150 3.54 8.96 12.87
CA PHE A 150 4.90 9.26 12.40
C PHE A 150 5.66 7.96 12.09
N GLY A 151 4.95 7.07 11.38
CA GLY A 151 5.49 5.85 10.80
C GLY A 151 6.21 6.11 9.48
N ARG A 152 6.41 5.07 8.67
CA ARG A 152 7.12 5.17 7.39
C ARG A 152 6.48 6.20 6.44
N ILE A 153 5.17 6.11 6.19
CA ILE A 153 4.42 7.07 5.34
C ILE A 153 4.39 8.45 6.00
N GLY A 154 4.02 8.55 7.27
CA GLY A 154 3.89 9.83 7.97
C GLY A 154 5.17 10.65 7.98
N LYS A 155 6.32 10.01 8.16
CA LYS A 155 7.64 10.69 8.10
C LYS A 155 7.92 11.29 6.72
N ARG A 156 7.70 10.51 5.65
CA ARG A 156 7.97 10.95 4.28
C ARG A 156 7.02 12.07 3.85
N LEU A 157 5.73 11.92 4.16
CA LEU A 157 4.73 12.95 3.85
C LEU A 157 4.96 14.23 4.64
N ALA A 158 5.25 14.13 5.94
CA ALA A 158 5.55 15.30 6.77
C ALA A 158 6.74 16.10 6.22
N TRP A 159 7.81 15.39 5.86
CA TRP A 159 8.98 16.03 5.27
C TRP A 159 8.67 16.71 3.94
N LYS A 160 7.96 16.04 3.02
CA LYS A 160 7.57 16.62 1.71
C LYS A 160 6.72 17.88 1.90
N LEU A 161 5.69 17.82 2.72
CA LEU A 161 4.80 18.97 2.97
C LEU A 161 5.53 20.16 3.63
N HIS A 162 6.40 19.85 4.60
CA HIS A 162 7.23 20.88 5.24
C HIS A 162 8.18 21.55 4.24
N THR A 163 8.85 20.78 3.40
CA THR A 163 9.75 21.31 2.35
C THR A 163 9.00 22.16 1.34
N LEU A 164 7.74 21.83 1.06
CA LEU A 164 6.86 22.63 0.19
C LEU A 164 6.27 23.87 0.88
N GLY A 165 6.62 24.11 2.15
CA GLY A 165 6.27 25.32 2.89
C GLY A 165 4.98 25.24 3.70
N ALA A 166 4.42 24.06 3.93
CA ALA A 166 3.31 23.89 4.87
C ALA A 166 3.79 23.94 6.34
N ALA A 167 2.93 24.43 7.23
CA ALA A 167 3.13 24.34 8.68
C ALA A 167 2.64 22.96 9.17
N VAL A 168 3.55 22.01 9.27
CA VAL A 168 3.23 20.62 9.60
C VAL A 168 3.33 20.36 11.09
N THR A 169 2.26 19.80 11.66
CA THR A 169 2.23 19.21 13.01
C THR A 169 2.10 17.70 12.90
N VAL A 170 2.90 16.98 13.65
CA VAL A 170 2.84 15.51 13.74
C VAL A 170 2.22 15.11 15.08
N ALA A 171 1.19 14.29 15.07
CA ALA A 171 0.67 13.65 16.27
C ALA A 171 1.11 12.18 16.31
N ALA A 172 1.84 11.78 17.36
CA ALA A 172 2.35 10.42 17.52
C ALA A 172 2.27 9.94 18.99
N ARG A 173 2.21 8.62 19.17
CA ARG A 173 2.13 8.02 20.52
C ARG A 173 3.48 7.89 21.19
N ARG A 174 4.53 7.56 20.43
CA ARG A 174 5.85 7.26 20.96
C ARG A 174 6.65 8.55 21.18
N PRO A 175 7.24 8.75 22.37
CA PRO A 175 8.07 9.92 22.67
C PRO A 175 9.24 10.11 21.69
N GLU A 176 9.85 9.01 21.23
CA GLU A 176 10.97 9.05 20.28
C GLU A 176 10.52 9.60 18.91
N ALA A 177 9.29 9.28 18.50
CA ALA A 177 8.72 9.80 17.27
C ALA A 177 8.50 11.32 17.37
N LEU A 178 8.01 11.80 18.52
CA LEU A 178 7.83 13.23 18.77
C LEU A 178 9.17 13.98 18.83
N ALA A 179 10.18 13.39 19.49
CA ALA A 179 11.52 13.96 19.55
C ALA A 179 12.14 14.07 18.14
N LEU A 180 12.03 13.00 17.33
CA LEU A 180 12.52 13.00 15.96
C LEU A 180 11.79 14.05 15.08
N ALA A 181 10.48 14.19 15.22
CA ALA A 181 9.73 15.21 14.50
C ALA A 181 10.24 16.62 14.81
N ARG A 182 10.50 16.93 16.09
CA ARG A 182 11.05 18.23 16.51
C ARG A 182 12.47 18.47 15.98
N ILE A 183 13.33 17.45 15.99
CA ILE A 183 14.69 17.53 15.42
C ILE A 183 14.64 17.86 13.91
N LEU A 184 13.61 17.37 13.20
CA LEU A 184 13.37 17.67 11.79
C LEU A 184 12.66 19.01 11.55
N GLY A 185 12.51 19.86 12.56
CA GLY A 185 11.88 21.18 12.45
C GLY A 185 10.35 21.17 12.38
N LEU A 186 9.72 20.02 12.66
CA LEU A 186 8.26 19.89 12.66
C LEU A 186 7.68 20.20 14.05
N GLN A 187 6.44 20.67 14.11
CA GLN A 187 5.68 20.67 15.34
C GLN A 187 5.26 19.24 15.69
N ALA A 188 5.21 18.91 16.98
CA ALA A 188 4.90 17.56 17.41
C ALA A 188 4.10 17.57 18.72
N GLU A 189 3.00 16.80 18.73
CA GLU A 189 2.11 16.65 19.90
C GLU A 189 1.72 15.19 20.12
N PRO A 190 1.35 14.81 21.36
CA PRO A 190 0.91 13.46 21.66
C PRO A 190 -0.39 13.11 20.92
N LEU A 191 -0.43 11.92 20.28
CA LEU A 191 -1.64 11.37 19.69
C LEU A 191 -2.51 10.71 20.76
N GLY A 192 -3.77 11.09 20.85
CA GLY A 192 -4.75 10.51 21.78
C GLY A 192 -5.95 11.43 22.03
N LEU A 193 -6.73 11.13 23.08
CA LEU A 193 -7.91 11.92 23.47
C LEU A 193 -7.57 13.37 23.86
N GLN A 194 -6.29 13.66 24.13
CA GLN A 194 -5.79 14.98 24.48
C GLN A 194 -5.51 15.87 23.27
N LEU A 195 -5.63 15.34 22.05
CA LEU A 195 -5.45 16.09 20.82
C LEU A 195 -6.47 17.23 20.76
N ARG A 196 -5.99 18.47 20.86
CA ARG A 196 -6.82 19.67 20.97
C ARG A 196 -6.49 20.67 19.86
N GLY A 197 -7.29 21.73 19.76
CA GLY A 197 -7.04 22.78 18.78
C GLY A 197 -7.22 22.33 17.33
N LEU A 198 -8.02 21.31 17.06
CA LEU A 198 -8.21 20.74 15.74
C LEU A 198 -8.83 21.74 14.72
N ALA A 199 -9.49 22.77 15.20
CA ALA A 199 -10.07 23.84 14.37
C ALA A 199 -9.04 24.70 13.61
N VAL A 200 -7.77 24.63 13.97
CA VAL A 200 -6.73 25.45 13.31
C VAL A 200 -6.18 24.82 12.04
N TYR A 201 -6.40 23.51 11.84
CA TYR A 201 -5.83 22.80 10.72
C TYR A 201 -6.66 22.91 9.44
N ASP A 202 -5.99 23.18 8.33
CA ASP A 202 -6.57 23.21 6.98
C ASP A 202 -6.69 21.79 6.40
N ALA A 203 -5.87 20.86 6.91
CA ALA A 203 -5.98 19.45 6.58
C ALA A 203 -5.56 18.54 7.74
N VAL A 204 -6.20 17.37 7.81
CA VAL A 204 -5.82 16.28 8.71
C VAL A 204 -5.59 15.03 7.88
N VAL A 205 -4.36 14.48 7.93
CA VAL A 205 -3.97 13.28 7.19
C VAL A 205 -3.70 12.15 8.15
N ASN A 206 -4.45 11.06 8.02
CA ASN A 206 -4.24 9.89 8.86
C ASN A 206 -3.36 8.82 8.20
N THR A 207 -2.38 8.32 8.95
CA THR A 207 -1.50 7.20 8.58
C THR A 207 -1.53 6.05 9.60
N VAL A 208 -2.43 6.12 10.60
CA VAL A 208 -2.55 5.12 11.67
C VAL A 208 -3.69 4.16 11.35
N PRO A 209 -3.44 2.83 11.24
CA PRO A 209 -4.46 1.84 10.92
C PRO A 209 -5.26 1.41 12.18
N ALA A 210 -5.69 2.38 12.97
CA ALA A 210 -6.50 2.19 14.17
C ALA A 210 -7.28 3.46 14.47
N PRO A 211 -8.49 3.41 15.06
CA PRO A 211 -9.29 4.58 15.40
C PRO A 211 -8.51 5.58 16.25
N VAL A 212 -8.37 6.81 15.77
CA VAL A 212 -7.63 7.91 16.44
C VAL A 212 -8.38 9.24 16.44
N ILE A 213 -9.41 9.38 15.60
CA ILE A 213 -10.32 10.54 15.56
C ILE A 213 -11.72 10.03 15.84
N CYS A 214 -12.27 10.36 17.01
CA CYS A 214 -13.65 10.09 17.38
C CYS A 214 -14.60 11.21 16.91
N ASP A 215 -15.90 11.02 17.08
CA ASP A 215 -16.94 12.00 16.65
C ASP A 215 -16.74 13.38 17.28
N ALA A 216 -16.38 13.45 18.57
CA ALA A 216 -16.12 14.70 19.26
C ALA A 216 -14.90 15.44 18.67
N GLN A 217 -13.84 14.71 18.33
CA GLN A 217 -12.66 15.28 17.68
C GLN A 217 -12.96 15.69 16.24
N LEU A 218 -13.72 14.87 15.50
CA LEU A 218 -14.17 15.21 14.16
C LEU A 218 -14.99 16.51 14.15
N SER A 219 -15.90 16.68 15.10
CA SER A 219 -16.71 17.90 15.24
C SER A 219 -15.87 19.14 15.56
N ALA A 220 -14.71 18.97 16.19
CA ALA A 220 -13.77 20.05 16.45
C ALA A 220 -12.90 20.44 15.24
N ILE A 221 -12.85 19.63 14.20
CA ILE A 221 -12.18 19.95 12.94
C ILE A 221 -13.11 20.86 12.12
N ARG A 222 -12.57 21.93 11.54
CA ARG A 222 -13.35 22.86 10.72
C ARG A 222 -14.01 22.12 9.53
N PRO A 223 -15.23 22.51 9.13
CA PRO A 223 -16.02 21.80 8.11
C PRO A 223 -15.37 21.72 6.73
N ASP A 224 -14.58 22.72 6.36
CA ASP A 224 -13.89 22.85 5.08
C ASP A 224 -12.47 22.24 5.06
N ALA A 225 -12.00 21.69 6.18
CA ALA A 225 -10.70 21.02 6.23
C ALA A 225 -10.65 19.77 5.35
N ALA A 226 -9.55 19.58 4.65
CA ALA A 226 -9.28 18.33 3.93
C ALA A 226 -8.99 17.19 4.90
N LEU A 227 -9.69 16.06 4.74
CA LEU A 227 -9.48 14.85 5.55
C LEU A 227 -9.00 13.72 4.66
N LEU A 228 -7.76 13.28 4.83
CA LEU A 228 -7.17 12.24 4.01
C LEU A 228 -6.86 10.99 4.82
N GLU A 229 -7.50 9.86 4.46
CA GLU A 229 -7.26 8.55 5.08
C GLU A 229 -6.30 7.72 4.23
N LEU A 230 -5.04 7.63 4.66
CA LEU A 230 -4.00 6.83 3.97
C LEU A 230 -3.81 5.45 4.60
N ALA A 231 -4.29 5.27 5.83
CA ALA A 231 -4.09 4.02 6.54
C ALA A 231 -4.95 2.88 5.97
N SER A 232 -4.46 1.66 6.13
CA SER A 232 -5.24 0.45 5.87
C SER A 232 -6.45 0.36 6.80
N LEU A 233 -7.41 -0.52 6.48
CA LEU A 233 -8.54 -0.78 7.36
C LEU A 233 -8.07 -1.24 8.75
N PRO A 234 -8.79 -0.83 9.81
CA PRO A 234 -10.07 -0.10 9.80
C PRO A 234 -9.95 1.39 9.47
N GLY A 235 -8.76 1.98 9.43
CA GLY A 235 -8.54 3.42 9.31
C GLY A 235 -8.52 4.12 10.67
N GLY A 236 -8.35 5.45 10.65
CA GLY A 236 -8.21 6.24 11.88
C GLY A 236 -9.34 7.21 12.14
N PHE A 237 -10.10 7.60 11.13
CA PHE A 237 -11.28 8.45 11.31
C PHE A 237 -12.51 7.63 11.71
N CYS A 238 -13.38 8.21 12.53
CA CYS A 238 -14.70 7.64 12.82
C CYS A 238 -15.57 7.59 11.53
N PRO A 239 -16.60 6.72 11.47
CA PRO A 239 -17.44 6.56 10.27
C PRO A 239 -18.07 7.86 9.76
N ALA A 240 -18.47 8.76 10.66
CA ALA A 240 -19.06 10.06 10.31
C ALA A 240 -18.13 10.95 9.45
N ALA A 241 -16.83 10.69 9.45
CA ALA A 241 -15.90 11.44 8.58
C ALA A 241 -16.21 11.25 7.09
N ALA A 242 -16.75 10.09 6.69
CA ALA A 242 -17.09 9.80 5.30
C ALA A 242 -18.21 10.72 4.75
N GLU A 243 -18.99 11.35 5.61
CA GLU A 243 -20.03 12.32 5.24
C GLU A 243 -19.48 13.72 4.97
N ARG A 244 -18.22 13.99 5.35
CA ARG A 244 -17.56 15.29 5.12
C ARG A 244 -17.14 15.43 3.66
N ALA A 245 -17.48 16.55 3.03
CA ALA A 245 -17.10 16.86 1.64
C ALA A 245 -15.57 16.84 1.40
N GLY A 246 -14.78 17.21 2.42
CA GLY A 246 -13.32 17.17 2.38
C GLY A 246 -12.69 15.81 2.61
N TYR A 247 -13.48 14.76 2.92
CA TYR A 247 -12.95 13.42 3.22
C TYR A 247 -12.61 12.63 1.95
N LEU A 248 -11.49 11.94 2.00
CA LEU A 248 -11.08 10.96 0.99
C LEU A 248 -10.41 9.75 1.66
N ALA A 249 -10.94 8.57 1.42
CA ALA A 249 -10.24 7.31 1.68
C ALA A 249 -9.25 7.01 0.54
N ALA A 250 -8.01 7.40 0.71
CA ALA A 250 -6.96 7.33 -0.31
C ALA A 250 -6.03 6.13 -0.08
N ARG A 251 -6.60 4.93 -0.12
CA ARG A 251 -5.87 3.67 0.07
C ARG A 251 -5.32 3.15 -1.26
N GLY A 252 -4.17 2.48 -1.20
CA GLY A 252 -3.57 1.84 -2.38
C GLY A 252 -3.04 2.82 -3.42
N LEU A 253 -2.73 4.04 -3.04
CA LEU A 253 -2.27 5.13 -3.90
C LEU A 253 -1.15 4.74 -4.88
N PRO A 254 -0.10 3.98 -4.52
CA PRO A 254 0.95 3.59 -5.47
C PRO A 254 0.42 2.84 -6.69
N GLY A 255 -0.61 1.99 -6.51
CA GLY A 255 -1.25 1.27 -7.62
C GLY A 255 -2.06 2.17 -8.58
N VAL A 256 -2.46 3.34 -8.12
CA VAL A 256 -3.25 4.31 -8.90
C VAL A 256 -2.36 5.35 -9.58
N TYR A 257 -1.44 5.97 -8.82
CA TYR A 257 -0.65 7.12 -9.26
C TYR A 257 0.72 6.75 -9.83
N ALA A 258 1.34 5.68 -9.34
CA ALA A 258 2.69 5.27 -9.75
C ALA A 258 2.82 3.74 -9.91
N PRO A 259 1.94 3.08 -10.69
CA PRO A 259 1.93 1.61 -10.79
C PRO A 259 3.23 1.03 -11.36
N GLU A 260 3.91 1.73 -12.27
CA GLU A 260 5.21 1.30 -12.82
C GLU A 260 6.29 1.30 -11.74
N ALA A 261 6.42 2.39 -11.00
CA ALA A 261 7.41 2.48 -9.92
C ALA A 261 7.10 1.47 -8.80
N ALA A 262 5.82 1.30 -8.43
CA ALA A 262 5.41 0.33 -7.43
C ALA A 262 5.66 -1.12 -7.89
N ALA A 263 5.48 -1.42 -9.17
CA ALA A 263 5.83 -2.72 -9.75
C ALA A 263 7.35 -2.96 -9.71
N ALA A 264 8.16 -1.94 -10.02
CA ALA A 264 9.62 -2.04 -9.95
C ALA A 264 10.10 -2.32 -8.51
N VAL A 265 9.47 -1.72 -7.50
CA VAL A 265 9.75 -2.02 -6.09
C VAL A 265 9.46 -3.49 -5.76
N ILE A 266 8.33 -4.03 -6.22
CA ILE A 266 7.97 -5.45 -6.03
C ILE A 266 8.96 -6.35 -6.77
N ARG A 267 9.30 -6.03 -8.03
CA ARG A 267 10.29 -6.78 -8.81
C ARG A 267 11.63 -6.87 -8.09
N ARG A 268 12.16 -5.76 -7.59
CA ARG A 268 13.43 -5.74 -6.84
C ARG A 268 13.38 -6.64 -5.59
N ALA A 269 12.28 -6.63 -4.85
CA ALA A 269 12.11 -7.49 -3.69
C ALA A 269 12.13 -8.98 -4.08
N ILE A 270 11.40 -9.35 -5.15
CA ILE A 270 11.39 -10.72 -5.68
C ILE A 270 12.78 -11.13 -6.19
N PHE A 271 13.50 -10.23 -6.86
CA PHE A 271 14.83 -10.51 -7.39
C PHE A 271 15.85 -10.75 -6.27
N ARG A 272 15.78 -9.97 -5.18
CA ARG A 272 16.60 -10.22 -3.99
C ARG A 272 16.33 -11.59 -3.37
N GLU A 273 15.06 -11.99 -3.28
CA GLU A 273 14.68 -13.32 -2.77
C GLU A 273 15.17 -14.46 -3.65
N LEU A 274 15.29 -14.24 -4.95
CA LEU A 274 15.74 -15.22 -5.94
C LEU A 274 17.24 -15.16 -6.23
N ASP A 275 18.00 -14.30 -5.55
CA ASP A 275 19.43 -14.00 -5.84
C ASP A 275 19.68 -13.68 -7.31
N LEU A 276 18.79 -12.89 -7.93
CA LEU A 276 18.89 -12.44 -9.31
C LEU A 276 19.45 -11.01 -9.37
N GLU A 277 20.27 -10.75 -10.38
CA GLU A 277 20.73 -9.40 -10.69
C GLU A 277 19.57 -8.55 -11.24
N GLU A 278 19.60 -7.25 -10.95
CA GLU A 278 18.63 -6.32 -11.50
C GLU A 278 18.84 -6.19 -13.03
N CYS A 279 17.74 -6.26 -13.76
CA CYS A 279 17.75 -5.94 -15.18
C CYS A 279 17.85 -4.43 -15.39
N PRO A 280 18.57 -3.96 -16.39
CA PRO A 280 18.69 -2.55 -16.73
C PRO A 280 17.34 -1.89 -17.06
#